data_43d8e2e69c39359bfdfb0b370e6ab7b9
#
_entry.id   43d8e2e69c39359bfdfb0b370e6ab7b9
#
_cell.length_a   1.000
_cell.length_b   1.000
_cell.length_c   1.000
_cell.angle_alpha   90.00
_cell.angle_beta   90.00
_cell.angle_gamma   90.00
#
_symmetry.space_group_name_H-M   'P 1'
#
loop_
_entity.id
_entity.type
_entity.pdbx_description
1 polymer ?
#
loop_
_entity_poly.entity_id
_entity_poly.type
_entity_poly.pdbx_seq_one_letter_code
_entity_poly.pdbx_strand_id
1 'polypeptide(L)'
;MATTKTQAAALPAKTKISAGSIFSAIGKWIVRNRVYLIAFAIPAVLTYLAYAIFGLYPFGEESVLCLDLNGQYVYYFEALRDAFWGDGSIFYNWSRNLSGEFMGIIGYYLASPFTLIVMLLPEKFMLSSLLIMQLCKVGAAGVTFNYFLQKRRGVAPYPSLLFSTMYSMMAYMVIQLIDPMWLDGLVFLPLIMLGIEYLVDDGRRLNFIIPLALMCVANFYIGYMICIFVALYFFFYLLAGSDK
;
A
#
# COMPACT_ATOMS: atom_id res chain seq x y z
N MET A 1 3.65 -53.84 -44.83
CA MET A 1 2.65 -53.10 -43.99
C MET A 1 3.12 -53.13 -42.57
N ALA A 2 3.70 -52.03 -42.10
CA ALA A 2 4.16 -51.86 -40.71
C ALA A 2 3.19 -50.92 -40.02
N THR A 3 2.45 -51.40 -39.05
CA THR A 3 1.50 -50.64 -38.22
C THR A 3 2.24 -49.93 -37.09
N THR A 4 2.39 -48.60 -37.22
CA THR A 4 2.95 -47.74 -36.20
C THR A 4 1.88 -47.52 -35.10
N LYS A 5 2.09 -48.07 -33.90
CA LYS A 5 1.27 -47.78 -32.70
C LYS A 5 1.70 -46.43 -32.16
N THR A 6 0.81 -45.44 -32.28
CA THR A 6 0.91 -44.14 -31.63
C THR A 6 0.66 -44.35 -30.12
N GLN A 7 1.71 -44.20 -29.31
CA GLN A 7 1.60 -44.13 -27.84
C GLN A 7 1.01 -42.80 -27.44
N ALA A 8 -0.23 -42.80 -26.94
CA ALA A 8 -0.84 -41.60 -26.34
C ALA A 8 -0.12 -41.25 -25.05
N ALA A 9 0.50 -40.06 -25.01
CA ALA A 9 1.11 -39.54 -23.80
C ALA A 9 0.05 -39.26 -22.73
N ALA A 10 0.12 -39.94 -21.61
CA ALA A 10 -0.74 -39.72 -20.45
C ALA A 10 -0.53 -38.32 -19.88
N LEU A 11 -1.60 -37.54 -19.75
CA LEU A 11 -1.61 -36.26 -19.08
C LEU A 11 -1.13 -36.40 -17.62
N PRO A 12 -0.29 -35.50 -17.09
CA PRO A 12 0.18 -35.59 -15.71
C PRO A 12 -1.00 -35.49 -14.74
N ALA A 13 -1.07 -36.43 -13.83
CA ALA A 13 -2.10 -36.51 -12.80
C ALA A 13 -2.10 -35.20 -11.97
N LYS A 14 -3.27 -34.55 -11.84
CA LYS A 14 -3.48 -33.38 -10.99
C LYS A 14 -3.12 -33.76 -9.55
N THR A 15 -2.00 -33.26 -9.05
CA THR A 15 -1.55 -33.43 -7.67
C THR A 15 -2.64 -32.86 -6.74
N LYS A 16 -3.33 -33.69 -5.97
CA LYS A 16 -4.27 -33.23 -4.95
C LYS A 16 -3.48 -32.47 -3.87
N ILE A 17 -3.67 -31.16 -3.80
CA ILE A 17 -3.07 -30.33 -2.75
C ILE A 17 -3.76 -30.70 -1.44
N SER A 18 -3.02 -31.30 -0.52
CA SER A 18 -3.51 -31.64 0.83
C SER A 18 -3.59 -30.38 1.69
N ALA A 19 -4.62 -30.25 2.54
CA ALA A 19 -4.71 -29.17 3.53
C ALA A 19 -3.44 -29.06 4.40
N GLY A 20 -2.85 -30.19 4.79
CA GLY A 20 -1.58 -30.22 5.54
C GLY A 20 -0.40 -29.62 4.80
N SER A 21 -0.34 -29.78 3.46
CA SER A 21 0.72 -29.15 2.65
C SER A 21 0.55 -27.62 2.58
N ILE A 22 -0.68 -27.11 2.56
CA ILE A 22 -0.99 -25.68 2.57
C ILE A 22 -0.57 -25.07 3.92
N PHE A 23 -0.95 -25.69 5.05
CA PHE A 23 -0.57 -25.20 6.38
C PHE A 23 0.95 -25.17 6.58
N SER A 24 1.65 -26.23 6.12
CA SER A 24 3.13 -26.28 6.17
C SER A 24 3.76 -25.16 5.31
N ALA A 25 3.22 -24.90 4.12
CA ALA A 25 3.70 -23.84 3.24
C ALA A 25 3.49 -22.44 3.86
N ILE A 26 2.31 -22.20 4.45
CA ILE A 26 1.99 -20.95 5.16
C ILE A 26 2.93 -20.77 6.36
N GLY A 27 3.14 -21.79 7.18
CA GLY A 27 4.06 -21.72 8.32
C GLY A 27 5.49 -21.37 7.89
N LYS A 28 6.01 -22.01 6.86
CA LYS A 28 7.33 -21.71 6.30
C LYS A 28 7.41 -20.30 5.75
N TRP A 29 6.35 -19.81 5.10
CA TRP A 29 6.27 -18.44 4.58
C TRP A 29 6.29 -17.42 5.72
N ILE A 30 5.51 -17.63 6.79
CA ILE A 30 5.48 -16.77 7.99
C ILE A 30 6.88 -16.68 8.61
N VAL A 31 7.53 -17.81 8.86
CA VAL A 31 8.88 -17.85 9.45
C VAL A 31 9.89 -17.11 8.58
N ARG A 32 9.83 -17.29 7.26
CA ARG A 32 10.73 -16.63 6.31
C ARG A 32 10.51 -15.11 6.26
N ASN A 33 9.25 -14.66 6.41
CA ASN A 33 8.90 -13.23 6.30
C ASN A 33 8.65 -12.57 7.65
N ARG A 34 8.97 -13.22 8.77
CA ARG A 34 8.64 -12.75 10.12
C ARG A 34 9.04 -11.30 10.39
N VAL A 35 10.20 -10.85 9.89
CA VAL A 35 10.69 -9.49 10.12
C VAL A 35 9.78 -8.47 9.43
N TYR A 36 9.32 -8.73 8.21
CA TYR A 36 8.39 -7.86 7.49
C TYR A 36 7.01 -7.84 8.13
N LEU A 37 6.54 -8.99 8.65
CA LEU A 37 5.28 -9.07 9.40
C LEU A 37 5.37 -8.25 10.70
N ILE A 38 6.49 -8.31 11.40
CA ILE A 38 6.75 -7.50 12.60
C ILE A 38 6.85 -6.02 12.23
N ALA A 39 7.54 -5.68 11.13
CA ALA A 39 7.64 -4.30 10.63
C ALA A 39 6.28 -3.69 10.25
N PHE A 40 5.32 -4.52 9.84
CA PHE A 40 3.93 -4.11 9.65
C PHE A 40 3.22 -3.97 11.00
N ALA A 41 3.33 -4.99 11.85
CA ALA A 41 2.52 -5.11 13.06
C ALA A 41 2.86 -4.04 14.12
N ILE A 42 4.14 -3.73 14.34
CA ILE A 42 4.54 -2.78 15.38
C ILE A 42 3.87 -1.41 15.18
N PRO A 43 4.06 -0.70 14.05
CA PRO A 43 3.47 0.63 13.90
C PRO A 43 1.93 0.59 13.82
N ALA A 44 1.34 -0.43 13.21
CA ALA A 44 -0.11 -0.60 13.17
C ALA A 44 -0.70 -0.81 14.58
N VAL A 45 -0.07 -1.65 15.42
CA VAL A 45 -0.49 -1.88 16.81
C VAL A 45 -0.29 -0.62 17.64
N LEU A 46 0.83 0.09 17.50
CA LEU A 46 1.06 1.34 18.23
C LEU A 46 -0.01 2.40 17.89
N THR A 47 -0.35 2.55 16.60
CA THR A 47 -1.44 3.45 16.18
C THR A 47 -2.78 3.01 16.75
N TYR A 48 -3.09 1.71 16.72
CA TYR A 48 -4.33 1.17 17.27
C TYR A 48 -4.43 1.36 18.79
N LEU A 49 -3.32 1.17 19.51
CA LEU A 49 -3.24 1.45 20.96
C LEU A 49 -3.39 2.94 21.26
N ALA A 50 -2.82 3.82 20.43
CA ALA A 50 -3.04 5.26 20.58
C ALA A 50 -4.54 5.59 20.45
N TYR A 51 -5.26 5.00 19.50
CA TYR A 51 -6.70 5.18 19.37
C TYR A 51 -7.45 4.70 20.60
N ALA A 52 -7.04 3.58 21.21
CA ALA A 52 -7.62 3.11 22.46
C ALA A 52 -7.37 4.07 23.64
N ILE A 53 -6.16 4.62 23.77
CA ILE A 53 -5.79 5.55 24.83
C ILE A 53 -6.58 6.87 24.73
N PHE A 54 -6.78 7.35 23.50
CA PHE A 54 -7.52 8.60 23.26
C PHE A 54 -9.05 8.40 23.17
N GLY A 55 -9.57 7.19 23.39
CA GLY A 55 -11.00 6.91 23.32
C GLY A 55 -11.61 7.09 21.92
N LEU A 56 -10.79 6.94 20.88
CA LEU A 56 -11.27 7.02 19.50
C LEU A 56 -11.96 5.72 19.10
N TYR A 57 -12.86 5.80 18.12
CA TYR A 57 -13.53 4.61 17.58
C TYR A 57 -12.51 3.49 17.23
N PRO A 58 -12.74 2.24 17.58
CA PRO A 58 -13.94 1.63 18.19
C PRO A 58 -13.97 1.63 19.75
N PHE A 59 -13.07 2.31 20.43
CA PHE A 59 -12.90 2.24 21.90
C PHE A 59 -13.71 3.28 22.67
N GLY A 60 -14.24 4.29 21.99
CA GLY A 60 -15.06 5.35 22.58
C GLY A 60 -15.98 5.99 21.54
N GLU A 61 -16.61 7.09 21.94
CA GLU A 61 -17.57 7.83 21.13
C GLU A 61 -16.90 8.80 20.16
N GLU A 62 -15.65 9.18 20.43
CA GLU A 62 -14.87 10.07 19.57
C GLU A 62 -14.50 9.35 18.27
N SER A 63 -14.59 10.06 17.16
CA SER A 63 -14.31 9.51 15.84
C SER A 63 -13.03 10.11 15.26
N VAL A 64 -12.34 9.36 14.41
CA VAL A 64 -11.21 9.87 13.59
C VAL A 64 -11.66 10.86 12.52
N LEU A 65 -12.99 11.02 12.34
CA LEU A 65 -13.55 11.92 11.36
C LEU A 65 -13.40 13.37 11.82
N CYS A 66 -12.30 13.99 11.47
CA CYS A 66 -12.06 15.41 11.69
C CYS A 66 -11.56 16.07 10.40
N LEU A 67 -11.74 17.37 10.29
CA LEU A 67 -11.31 18.17 9.16
C LEU A 67 -11.71 17.54 7.81
N ASP A 68 -10.75 17.33 6.92
CA ASP A 68 -10.98 16.82 5.56
C ASP A 68 -11.51 15.39 5.53
N LEU A 69 -11.13 14.56 6.49
CA LEU A 69 -11.65 13.19 6.55
C LEU A 69 -13.16 13.16 6.77
N ASN A 70 -13.69 14.08 7.59
CA ASN A 70 -15.12 14.25 7.82
C ASN A 70 -15.81 15.07 6.71
N GLY A 71 -15.18 16.16 6.27
CA GLY A 71 -15.80 17.11 5.34
C GLY A 71 -15.76 16.69 3.88
N GLN A 72 -14.86 15.78 3.50
CA GLN A 72 -14.60 15.42 2.11
C GLN A 72 -14.51 13.92 1.88
N TYR A 73 -13.56 13.22 2.55
CA TYR A 73 -13.21 11.84 2.19
C TYR A 73 -14.33 10.83 2.37
N VAL A 74 -15.08 10.93 3.47
CA VAL A 74 -16.19 9.98 3.72
C VAL A 74 -17.18 10.02 2.56
N TYR A 75 -17.59 11.22 2.14
CA TYR A 75 -18.53 11.41 1.05
C TYR A 75 -17.97 10.97 -0.31
N TYR A 76 -16.67 11.14 -0.53
CA TYR A 76 -16.03 10.65 -1.75
C TYR A 76 -15.94 9.12 -1.78
N PHE A 77 -15.68 8.47 -0.64
CA PHE A 77 -15.73 7.02 -0.53
C PHE A 77 -17.15 6.48 -0.72
N GLU A 78 -18.17 7.13 -0.16
CA GLU A 78 -19.56 6.80 -0.39
C GLU A 78 -19.93 6.92 -1.87
N ALA A 79 -19.59 8.03 -2.50
CA ALA A 79 -19.82 8.25 -3.93
C ALA A 79 -19.09 7.23 -4.82
N LEU A 80 -17.86 6.83 -4.45
CA LEU A 80 -17.13 5.79 -5.17
C LEU A 80 -17.81 4.43 -5.02
N ARG A 81 -18.29 4.10 -3.82
CA ARG A 81 -19.04 2.86 -3.57
C ARG A 81 -20.32 2.81 -4.38
N ASP A 82 -21.06 3.94 -4.40
CA ASP A 82 -22.29 4.06 -5.19
C ASP A 82 -22.02 3.90 -6.70
N ALA A 83 -20.90 4.42 -7.19
CA ALA A 83 -20.48 4.23 -8.57
C ALA A 83 -20.12 2.78 -8.94
N PHE A 84 -19.71 1.93 -7.96
CA PHE A 84 -19.33 0.53 -8.22
C PHE A 84 -20.41 -0.48 -7.84
N TRP A 85 -21.22 -0.20 -6.82
CA TRP A 85 -22.19 -1.14 -6.26
C TRP A 85 -23.63 -0.67 -6.35
N GLY A 86 -23.86 0.61 -6.71
CA GLY A 86 -25.17 1.24 -6.87
C GLY A 86 -25.40 1.76 -8.29
N ASP A 87 -26.17 2.84 -8.40
CA ASP A 87 -26.55 3.48 -9.66
C ASP A 87 -25.67 4.70 -10.01
N GLY A 88 -24.61 4.94 -9.26
CA GLY A 88 -23.68 6.06 -9.47
C GLY A 88 -22.81 5.92 -10.70
N SER A 89 -22.02 6.96 -11.01
CA SER A 89 -21.10 6.98 -12.14
C SER A 89 -19.69 7.37 -11.71
N ILE A 90 -18.69 6.68 -12.26
CA ILE A 90 -17.26 7.05 -12.08
C ILE A 90 -16.89 8.34 -12.83
N PHE A 91 -17.69 8.78 -13.79
CA PHE A 91 -17.41 9.97 -14.59
C PHE A 91 -18.03 11.23 -14.02
N TYR A 92 -19.21 11.11 -13.38
CA TYR A 92 -20.01 12.26 -12.95
C TYR A 92 -20.72 11.97 -11.63
N ASN A 93 -20.68 12.93 -10.70
CA ASN A 93 -21.37 12.85 -9.41
C ASN A 93 -22.32 14.03 -9.23
N TRP A 94 -23.62 13.72 -9.00
CA TRP A 94 -24.67 14.68 -8.81
C TRP A 94 -24.66 15.33 -7.42
N SER A 95 -24.11 14.64 -6.42
CA SER A 95 -24.09 15.09 -5.02
C SER A 95 -22.89 15.98 -4.67
N ARG A 96 -21.97 16.20 -5.64
CA ARG A 96 -20.79 17.05 -5.43
C ARG A 96 -21.16 18.53 -5.67
N ASN A 97 -21.24 19.34 -4.61
CA ASN A 97 -21.58 20.77 -4.71
C ASN A 97 -22.83 21.01 -5.59
N LEU A 98 -22.61 21.60 -6.77
CA LEU A 98 -23.62 21.82 -7.82
C LEU A 98 -23.61 20.72 -8.90
N SER A 99 -23.07 19.55 -8.58
CA SER A 99 -22.72 18.46 -9.49
C SER A 99 -21.40 18.70 -10.27
N GLY A 100 -20.75 17.63 -10.72
CA GLY A 100 -19.51 17.77 -11.48
C GLY A 100 -18.86 16.45 -11.88
N GLU A 101 -17.74 16.56 -12.58
CA GLU A 101 -16.94 15.41 -12.95
C GLU A 101 -16.38 14.72 -11.70
N PHE A 102 -16.28 13.39 -11.72
CA PHE A 102 -15.85 12.60 -10.59
C PHE A 102 -14.48 11.95 -10.80
N MET A 103 -14.03 11.82 -12.05
CA MET A 103 -12.77 11.18 -12.39
C MET A 103 -11.55 11.91 -11.78
N GLY A 104 -11.56 13.25 -11.75
CA GLY A 104 -10.51 14.03 -11.11
C GLY A 104 -10.44 13.82 -9.60
N ILE A 105 -11.59 13.63 -8.94
CA ILE A 105 -11.64 13.25 -7.52
C ILE A 105 -11.07 11.85 -7.32
N ILE A 106 -11.43 10.90 -8.16
CA ILE A 106 -10.87 9.55 -8.10
C ILE A 106 -9.35 9.61 -8.22
N GLY A 107 -8.81 10.31 -9.21
CA GLY A 107 -7.36 10.41 -9.44
C GLY A 107 -6.59 11.17 -8.37
N TYR A 108 -7.27 12.03 -7.59
CA TYR A 108 -6.62 12.80 -6.52
C TYR A 108 -6.80 12.17 -5.14
N TYR A 109 -8.01 11.68 -4.81
CA TYR A 109 -8.34 11.23 -3.45
C TYR A 109 -8.45 9.70 -3.31
N LEU A 110 -8.87 8.98 -4.36
CA LEU A 110 -9.47 7.66 -4.21
C LEU A 110 -8.74 6.53 -4.96
N ALA A 111 -7.81 6.84 -5.86
CA ALA A 111 -7.13 5.83 -6.69
C ALA A 111 -6.04 5.03 -5.95
N SER A 112 -5.94 5.20 -4.63
CA SER A 112 -5.04 4.41 -3.80
C SER A 112 -5.42 2.92 -3.82
N PRO A 113 -4.46 1.98 -3.90
CA PRO A 113 -4.76 0.56 -3.77
C PRO A 113 -5.41 0.20 -2.42
N PHE A 114 -5.18 1.00 -1.37
CA PHE A 114 -5.80 0.80 -0.06
C PHE A 114 -7.29 1.19 -0.03
N THR A 115 -7.77 1.97 -0.99
CA THR A 115 -9.19 2.28 -1.15
C THR A 115 -10.04 1.02 -1.36
N LEU A 116 -9.44 -0.05 -1.90
CA LEU A 116 -10.12 -1.35 -2.03
C LEU A 116 -10.64 -1.87 -0.69
N ILE A 117 -10.00 -1.53 0.44
CA ILE A 117 -10.47 -1.92 1.78
C ILE A 117 -11.84 -1.29 2.05
N VAL A 118 -11.99 -0.01 1.73
CA VAL A 118 -13.26 0.72 1.89
C VAL A 118 -14.31 0.21 0.92
N MET A 119 -13.92 -0.14 -0.30
CA MET A 119 -14.81 -0.65 -1.34
C MET A 119 -15.37 -2.05 -1.04
N LEU A 120 -14.58 -2.92 -0.41
CA LEU A 120 -14.95 -4.31 -0.15
C LEU A 120 -15.83 -4.48 1.10
N LEU A 121 -15.76 -3.55 2.05
CA LEU A 121 -16.57 -3.62 3.27
C LEU A 121 -17.93 -2.96 3.05
N PRO A 122 -19.03 -3.47 3.64
CA PRO A 122 -20.34 -2.82 3.58
C PRO A 122 -20.33 -1.40 4.14
N GLU A 123 -21.19 -0.53 3.64
CA GLU A 123 -21.27 0.91 4.01
C GLU A 123 -21.42 1.12 5.53
N LYS A 124 -22.23 0.30 6.19
CA LYS A 124 -22.40 0.35 7.66
C LYS A 124 -21.09 0.21 8.46
N PHE A 125 -20.01 -0.27 7.83
CA PHE A 125 -18.67 -0.38 8.42
C PHE A 125 -17.71 0.70 7.91
N MET A 126 -18.19 1.84 7.43
CA MET A 126 -17.36 2.92 6.89
C MET A 126 -16.24 3.31 7.85
N LEU A 127 -16.55 3.61 9.11
CA LEU A 127 -15.54 3.96 10.13
C LEU A 127 -14.51 2.84 10.35
N SER A 128 -14.96 1.59 10.41
CA SER A 128 -14.05 0.43 10.54
C SER A 128 -13.16 0.27 9.31
N SER A 129 -13.69 0.51 8.11
CA SER A 129 -12.92 0.41 6.87
C SER A 129 -11.85 1.50 6.78
N LEU A 130 -12.17 2.72 7.21
CA LEU A 130 -11.20 3.81 7.30
C LEU A 130 -10.09 3.51 8.30
N LEU A 131 -10.45 3.02 9.49
CA LEU A 131 -9.48 2.59 10.50
C LEU A 131 -8.54 1.51 9.94
N ILE A 132 -9.09 0.45 9.34
CA ILE A 132 -8.29 -0.63 8.76
C ILE A 132 -7.39 -0.08 7.65
N MET A 133 -7.89 0.80 6.79
CA MET A 133 -7.10 1.44 5.74
C MET A 133 -5.92 2.25 6.32
N GLN A 134 -6.14 3.06 7.35
CA GLN A 134 -5.09 3.83 8.03
C GLN A 134 -4.03 2.90 8.63
N LEU A 135 -4.44 1.87 9.39
CA LEU A 135 -3.52 0.89 9.96
C LEU A 135 -2.73 0.14 8.88
N CYS A 136 -3.37 -0.22 7.77
CA CYS A 136 -2.70 -0.85 6.64
C CYS A 136 -1.66 0.06 5.98
N LYS A 137 -1.94 1.36 5.82
CA LYS A 137 -0.98 2.32 5.25
C LYS A 137 0.22 2.53 6.18
N VAL A 138 -0.01 2.73 7.47
CA VAL A 138 1.05 2.85 8.47
C VAL A 138 1.93 1.60 8.51
N GLY A 139 1.30 0.42 8.56
CA GLY A 139 2.02 -0.86 8.54
C GLY A 139 2.79 -1.09 7.23
N ALA A 140 2.18 -0.76 6.09
CA ALA A 140 2.83 -0.89 4.77
C ALA A 140 4.06 0.01 4.63
N ALA A 141 4.01 1.25 5.13
CA ALA A 141 5.17 2.14 5.17
C ALA A 141 6.32 1.56 5.99
N GLY A 142 6.01 0.92 7.14
CA GLY A 142 6.99 0.18 7.93
C GLY A 142 7.64 -0.98 7.14
N VAL A 143 6.84 -1.77 6.42
CA VAL A 143 7.34 -2.87 5.59
C VAL A 143 8.24 -2.40 4.47
N THR A 144 7.80 -1.40 3.71
CA THR A 144 8.53 -0.93 2.51
C THR A 144 9.86 -0.30 2.88
N PHE A 145 9.90 0.48 3.95
CA PHE A 145 11.15 1.06 4.45
C PHE A 145 12.08 -0.02 5.06
N ASN A 146 11.53 -0.97 5.81
CA ASN A 146 12.29 -2.12 6.31
C ASN A 146 12.93 -2.92 5.17
N TYR A 147 12.16 -3.17 4.11
CA TYR A 147 12.63 -3.86 2.91
C TYR A 147 13.78 -3.11 2.24
N PHE A 148 13.65 -1.80 2.07
CA PHE A 148 14.70 -0.93 1.53
C PHE A 148 15.99 -1.01 2.35
N LEU A 149 15.91 -0.88 3.69
CA LEU A 149 17.06 -0.93 4.59
C LEU A 149 17.81 -2.25 4.50
N GLN A 150 17.08 -3.37 4.52
CA GLN A 150 17.71 -4.69 4.44
C GLN A 150 18.34 -4.96 3.08
N LYS A 151 17.66 -4.57 1.99
CA LYS A 151 18.10 -4.90 0.62
C LYS A 151 19.23 -4.03 0.10
N ARG A 152 19.27 -2.77 0.50
CA ARG A 152 20.26 -1.82 -0.07
C ARG A 152 21.25 -1.27 0.95
N ARG A 153 20.88 -1.19 2.21
CA ARG A 153 21.77 -0.66 3.25
C ARG A 153 22.39 -1.75 4.11
N GLY A 154 22.06 -3.02 3.85
CA GLY A 154 22.60 -4.15 4.60
C GLY A 154 22.30 -4.12 6.10
N VAL A 155 21.29 -3.34 6.50
CA VAL A 155 20.89 -3.22 7.92
C VAL A 155 20.37 -4.55 8.41
N ALA A 156 20.90 -5.01 9.53
CA ALA A 156 20.47 -6.27 10.15
C ALA A 156 18.95 -6.25 10.48
N PRO A 157 18.28 -7.42 10.52
CA PRO A 157 16.84 -7.51 10.68
C PRO A 157 16.27 -6.76 11.88
N TYR A 158 16.88 -6.85 13.04
CA TYR A 158 16.37 -6.19 14.27
C TYR A 158 16.58 -4.67 14.28
N PRO A 159 17.78 -4.13 13.99
CA PRO A 159 17.94 -2.67 13.82
C PRO A 159 17.03 -2.09 12.74
N SER A 160 16.77 -2.83 11.65
CA SER A 160 15.87 -2.36 10.60
C SER A 160 14.42 -2.21 11.08
N LEU A 161 13.96 -3.01 12.07
CA LEU A 161 12.64 -2.84 12.70
C LEU A 161 12.52 -1.50 13.44
N LEU A 162 13.57 -1.11 14.18
CA LEU A 162 13.56 0.18 14.88
C LEU A 162 13.42 1.34 13.90
N PHE A 163 14.30 1.40 12.89
CA PHE A 163 14.29 2.49 11.91
C PHE A 163 13.01 2.50 11.08
N SER A 164 12.46 1.35 10.72
CA SER A 164 11.20 1.29 9.97
C SER A 164 9.99 1.73 10.81
N THR A 165 10.00 1.44 12.11
CA THR A 165 8.99 1.96 13.04
C THR A 165 9.10 3.48 13.17
N MET A 166 10.31 4.02 13.33
CA MET A 166 10.52 5.48 13.36
C MET A 166 10.03 6.15 12.07
N TYR A 167 10.31 5.55 10.92
CA TYR A 167 9.83 6.05 9.63
C TYR A 167 8.30 6.07 9.53
N SER A 168 7.66 4.96 9.88
CA SER A 168 6.20 4.83 9.78
C SER A 168 5.43 5.56 10.88
N MET A 169 6.11 5.98 11.96
CA MET A 169 5.52 6.75 13.07
C MET A 169 6.01 8.21 13.10
N MET A 170 6.64 8.70 12.02
CA MET A 170 7.07 10.09 11.97
C MET A 170 5.87 11.04 12.03
N ALA A 171 6.09 12.28 12.47
CA ALA A 171 5.05 13.28 12.65
C ALA A 171 4.17 13.47 11.40
N TYR A 172 4.76 13.48 10.21
CA TYR A 172 4.00 13.59 8.96
C TYR A 172 2.98 12.44 8.81
N MET A 173 3.38 11.18 9.05
CA MET A 173 2.46 10.04 8.98
C MET A 173 1.30 10.20 9.96
N VAL A 174 1.59 10.56 11.21
CA VAL A 174 0.58 10.68 12.27
C VAL A 174 -0.38 11.84 12.00
N ILE A 175 0.14 12.99 11.61
CA ILE A 175 -0.69 14.17 11.30
C ILE A 175 -1.56 13.92 10.07
N GLN A 176 -1.03 13.29 9.04
CA GLN A 176 -1.74 13.05 7.78
C GLN A 176 -2.64 11.80 7.79
N LEU A 177 -2.90 11.19 8.94
CA LEU A 177 -3.95 10.17 9.06
C LEU A 177 -5.35 10.72 8.72
N ILE A 178 -5.56 12.04 8.84
CA ILE A 178 -6.78 12.73 8.42
C ILE A 178 -6.86 12.93 6.91
N ASP A 179 -5.72 12.86 6.21
CA ASP A 179 -5.57 13.00 4.75
C ASP A 179 -4.95 11.74 4.14
N PRO A 180 -5.66 10.60 4.15
CA PRO A 180 -5.08 9.30 3.83
C PRO A 180 -4.49 9.19 2.41
N MET A 181 -4.89 10.05 1.47
CA MET A 181 -4.34 10.08 0.12
C MET A 181 -2.84 10.40 0.08
N TRP A 182 -2.31 11.17 1.05
CA TRP A 182 -0.90 11.57 1.06
C TRP A 182 0.01 10.49 1.63
N LEU A 183 -0.55 9.55 2.40
CA LEU A 183 0.21 8.47 3.01
C LEU A 183 0.78 7.46 2.00
N ASP A 184 0.18 7.36 0.82
CA ASP A 184 0.70 6.50 -0.26
C ASP A 184 2.11 6.88 -0.66
N GLY A 185 2.45 8.18 -0.60
CA GLY A 185 3.81 8.67 -0.83
C GLY A 185 4.83 8.01 0.09
N LEU A 186 4.51 7.88 1.37
CA LEU A 186 5.39 7.22 2.34
C LEU A 186 5.49 5.71 2.13
N VAL A 187 4.44 5.08 1.61
CA VAL A 187 4.46 3.65 1.29
C VAL A 187 5.31 3.37 0.06
N PHE A 188 5.17 4.17 -1.00
CA PHE A 188 5.84 3.90 -2.27
C PHE A 188 7.25 4.48 -2.37
N LEU A 189 7.57 5.58 -1.67
CA LEU A 189 8.89 6.23 -1.75
C LEU A 189 10.07 5.30 -1.50
N PRO A 190 10.09 4.44 -0.46
CA PRO A 190 11.20 3.52 -0.24
C PRO A 190 11.38 2.51 -1.38
N LEU A 191 10.28 2.06 -1.99
CA LEU A 191 10.30 1.14 -3.13
C LEU A 191 10.80 1.84 -4.41
N ILE A 192 10.44 3.11 -4.61
CA ILE A 192 10.89 3.92 -5.73
C ILE A 192 12.40 4.17 -5.62
N MET A 193 12.90 4.54 -4.43
CA MET A 193 14.34 4.71 -4.17
C MET A 193 15.10 3.41 -4.45
N LEU A 194 14.61 2.29 -3.91
CA LEU A 194 15.15 0.96 -4.17
C LEU A 194 15.19 0.66 -5.67
N GLY A 195 14.11 1.03 -6.37
CA GLY A 195 13.97 0.83 -7.81
C GLY A 195 14.97 1.65 -8.62
N ILE A 196 15.25 2.91 -8.24
CA ILE A 196 16.29 3.75 -8.87
C ILE A 196 17.67 3.09 -8.74
N GLU A 197 18.01 2.64 -7.53
CA GLU A 197 19.29 2.00 -7.27
C GLU A 197 19.44 0.69 -8.04
N TYR A 198 18.38 -0.13 -8.12
CA TYR A 198 18.38 -1.33 -8.97
C TYR A 198 18.43 -1.02 -10.48
N LEU A 199 17.84 0.10 -10.90
CA LEU A 199 17.89 0.53 -12.29
C LEU A 199 19.33 0.90 -12.69
N VAL A 200 20.02 1.67 -11.85
CA VAL A 200 21.39 2.13 -12.10
C VAL A 200 22.39 0.98 -12.00
N ASP A 201 22.30 0.17 -10.95
CA ASP A 201 23.31 -0.88 -10.66
C ASP A 201 23.10 -2.16 -11.46
N ASP A 202 21.85 -2.59 -11.60
CA ASP A 202 21.51 -3.92 -12.14
C ASP A 202 20.70 -3.88 -13.43
N GLY A 203 20.29 -2.68 -13.93
CA GLY A 203 19.44 -2.51 -15.12
C GLY A 203 17.99 -2.99 -14.92
N ARG A 204 17.53 -3.19 -13.67
CA ARG A 204 16.21 -3.73 -13.34
C ARG A 204 15.12 -2.67 -13.41
N ARG A 205 14.59 -2.42 -14.59
CA ARG A 205 13.64 -1.33 -14.87
C ARG A 205 12.30 -1.48 -14.15
N LEU A 206 11.76 -2.69 -14.06
CA LEU A 206 10.42 -2.91 -13.49
C LEU A 206 10.34 -2.58 -12.00
N ASN A 207 11.42 -2.75 -11.26
CA ASN A 207 11.50 -2.40 -9.84
C ASN A 207 11.32 -0.88 -9.60
N PHE A 208 11.62 -0.06 -10.59
CA PHE A 208 11.41 1.38 -10.58
C PHE A 208 10.04 1.77 -11.16
N ILE A 209 9.72 1.25 -12.35
CA ILE A 209 8.52 1.65 -13.11
C ILE A 209 7.24 1.32 -12.32
N ILE A 210 7.15 0.11 -11.74
CA ILE A 210 5.92 -0.34 -11.09
C ILE A 210 5.58 0.52 -9.85
N PRO A 211 6.47 0.73 -8.87
CA PRO A 211 6.14 1.55 -7.70
C PRO A 211 5.86 3.01 -8.06
N LEU A 212 6.60 3.58 -9.03
CA LEU A 212 6.37 4.95 -9.47
C LEU A 212 5.03 5.10 -10.18
N ALA A 213 4.68 4.18 -11.08
CA ALA A 213 3.39 4.18 -11.76
C ALA A 213 2.23 4.04 -10.76
N LEU A 214 2.33 3.11 -9.80
CA LEU A 214 1.33 2.96 -8.74
C LEU A 214 1.19 4.23 -7.91
N MET A 215 2.29 4.91 -7.59
CA MET A 215 2.24 6.18 -6.85
C MET A 215 1.56 7.29 -7.66
N CYS A 216 1.90 7.43 -8.93
CA CYS A 216 1.29 8.45 -9.80
C CYS A 216 -0.21 8.20 -10.01
N VAL A 217 -0.64 6.94 -10.05
CA VAL A 217 -2.05 6.56 -10.14
C VAL A 217 -2.77 6.80 -8.81
N ALA A 218 -2.14 6.41 -7.68
CA ALA A 218 -2.73 6.53 -6.35
C ALA A 218 -3.03 7.99 -5.97
N ASN A 219 -2.11 8.89 -6.28
CA ASN A 219 -2.26 10.33 -6.10
C ASN A 219 -1.28 11.08 -7.03
N PHE A 220 -1.80 11.77 -8.03
CA PHE A 220 -0.97 12.46 -9.01
C PHE A 220 -0.16 13.63 -8.41
N TYR A 221 -0.70 14.31 -7.39
CA TYR A 221 -0.03 15.47 -6.77
C TYR A 221 1.23 15.07 -6.00
N ILE A 222 1.13 14.08 -5.10
CA ILE A 222 2.29 13.53 -4.40
C ILE A 222 3.20 12.78 -5.39
N GLY A 223 2.62 12.09 -6.38
CA GLY A 223 3.38 11.48 -7.47
C GLY A 223 4.24 12.48 -8.22
N TYR A 224 3.72 13.68 -8.51
CA TYR A 224 4.50 14.76 -9.13
C TYR A 224 5.65 15.23 -8.24
N MET A 225 5.42 15.43 -6.95
CA MET A 225 6.49 15.80 -6.00
C MET A 225 7.57 14.71 -5.93
N ILE A 226 7.17 13.44 -5.91
CA ILE A 226 8.08 12.30 -5.94
C ILE A 226 8.86 12.25 -7.26
N CYS A 227 8.25 12.58 -8.41
CA CYS A 227 8.97 12.66 -9.69
C CYS A 227 10.10 13.70 -9.67
N ILE A 228 9.88 14.86 -9.05
CA ILE A 228 10.95 15.87 -8.86
C ILE A 228 12.06 15.28 -7.98
N PHE A 229 11.70 14.66 -6.87
CA PHE A 229 12.67 14.00 -5.99
C PHE A 229 13.44 12.89 -6.70
N VAL A 230 12.76 12.07 -7.51
CA VAL A 230 13.34 11.00 -8.33
C VAL A 230 14.43 11.52 -9.25
N ALA A 231 14.17 12.64 -9.95
CA ALA A 231 15.16 13.26 -10.82
C ALA A 231 16.42 13.68 -10.03
N LEU A 232 16.22 14.36 -8.91
CA LEU A 232 17.34 14.80 -8.04
C LEU A 232 18.11 13.61 -7.45
N TYR A 233 17.39 12.59 -6.95
CA TYR A 233 18.00 11.41 -6.36
C TYR A 233 18.75 10.56 -7.38
N PHE A 234 18.24 10.44 -8.61
CA PHE A 234 18.90 9.73 -9.70
C PHE A 234 20.26 10.35 -10.03
N PHE A 235 20.31 11.68 -10.21
CA PHE A 235 21.57 12.39 -10.46
C PHE A 235 22.52 12.30 -9.27
N PHE A 236 22.01 12.48 -8.05
CA PHE A 236 22.82 12.31 -6.85
C PHE A 236 23.43 10.91 -6.77
N TYR A 237 22.64 9.86 -7.02
CA TYR A 237 23.10 8.49 -6.95
C TYR A 237 24.15 8.15 -8.03
N LEU A 238 24.00 8.71 -9.24
CA LEU A 238 25.01 8.59 -10.30
C LEU A 238 26.32 9.30 -9.96
N LEU A 239 26.25 10.51 -9.40
CA LEU A 239 27.43 11.35 -9.10
C LEU A 239 28.16 10.87 -7.85
N ALA A 240 27.44 10.41 -6.82
CA ALA A 240 28.04 9.88 -5.59
C ALA A 240 28.81 8.58 -5.84
N GLY A 241 28.61 7.98 -7.01
CA GLY A 241 29.16 6.69 -7.36
C GLY A 241 28.33 5.56 -6.75
N SER A 242 27.91 4.60 -7.56
CA SER A 242 27.54 3.31 -7.01
C SER A 242 28.84 2.69 -6.46
N ASP A 243 28.94 2.55 -5.16
CA ASP A 243 30.05 1.84 -4.52
C ASP A 243 30.01 0.37 -4.94
N LYS A 244 30.56 0.09 -6.13
CA LYS A 244 30.84 -1.26 -6.63
C LYS A 244 32.33 -1.44 -6.77
#